data_7f0acc747c363d0795d89835a2aa2f14
#
_entry.id   7f0acc747c363d0795d89835a2aa2f14
#
_cell.length_a   1.000
_cell.length_b   1.000
_cell.length_c   1.000
_cell.angle_alpha   90.00
_cell.angle_beta   90.00
_cell.angle_gamma   90.00
#
_symmetry.space_group_name_H-M   'P 1'
#
loop_
_entity.id
_entity.type
_entity.pdbx_description
1 polymer ?
#
loop_
_entity_poly.entity_id
_entity_poly.type
_entity_poly.pdbx_seq_one_letter_code
_entity_poly.pdbx_strand_id
1 'polypeptide(L)'
;MKKIFITILVAVCAIAASKAANPYDNPDTLVVSRDGTGQFRTIGEAVEVCRAFMEYHKVIYVKNGVYKEKIIIPSWLTNIEICGESAEKTIITYDDHANIRLVGTNQPMGTFRTYTVKVEGTDITFKNITIENNAARLGQAVALHTEGDRLVFVNCRLLGNQDTIYTGTPGTRVYFKDCYIEGTTDFIFGPSTAWFENCTIHSKQDSYVTAASTPNDVVYGYVFNNCRLTAAEGVTKVYLGRPWRPYAYTLFMNCELGAHIVPAGWHNWGKTSNEQTARYLEYNNKGSGANTAKRAAWSKQLTKKEAAQVTLENVFKTSSNWIPAVN
;
A
#
# COMPACT_ATOMS: atom_id res chain seq x y z
N MET A 1 35.24 34.94 75.29
CA MET A 1 34.02 34.21 74.91
C MET A 1 33.91 34.13 73.40
N LYS A 2 34.28 32.98 72.79
CA LYS A 2 34.21 32.73 71.41
C LYS A 2 32.84 32.15 71.08
N LYS A 3 32.03 32.84 70.22
CA LYS A 3 30.75 32.31 69.77
C LYS A 3 31.04 31.41 68.53
N ILE A 4 30.69 30.13 68.65
CA ILE A 4 30.73 29.15 67.58
C ILE A 4 29.37 29.23 66.82
N PHE A 5 29.41 29.64 65.57
CA PHE A 5 28.24 29.53 64.69
C PHE A 5 28.24 28.14 64.06
N ILE A 6 27.25 27.34 64.37
CA ILE A 6 27.00 26.06 63.68
C ILE A 6 26.07 26.35 62.49
N THR A 7 26.60 26.26 61.30
CA THR A 7 25.80 26.35 60.07
C THR A 7 25.25 24.95 59.75
N ILE A 8 23.96 24.79 59.89
CA ILE A 8 23.27 23.55 59.51
C ILE A 8 23.00 23.62 58.02
N LEU A 9 23.70 22.78 57.26
CA LEU A 9 23.49 22.58 55.83
C LEU A 9 22.30 21.60 55.64
N VAL A 10 21.11 22.11 55.29
CA VAL A 10 19.98 21.27 54.93
C VAL A 10 20.15 20.83 53.48
N ALA A 11 20.57 19.59 53.29
CA ALA A 11 20.57 18.96 51.97
C ALA A 11 19.12 18.61 51.57
N VAL A 12 18.56 19.38 50.67
CA VAL A 12 17.28 19.04 50.03
C VAL A 12 17.56 17.98 48.98
N CYS A 13 17.35 16.71 49.32
CA CYS A 13 17.26 15.64 48.34
C CYS A 13 16.00 15.84 47.52
N ALA A 14 16.17 16.39 46.27
CA ALA A 14 15.13 16.35 45.27
C ALA A 14 14.97 14.87 44.85
N ILE A 15 13.98 14.19 45.40
CA ILE A 15 13.52 12.89 44.90
C ILE A 15 12.83 13.21 43.58
N ALA A 16 13.57 13.03 42.46
CA ALA A 16 12.95 12.94 41.14
C ALA A 16 12.06 11.68 41.18
N ALA A 17 10.76 11.89 41.35
CA ALA A 17 9.79 10.84 41.15
C ALA A 17 9.89 10.42 39.68
N SER A 18 10.64 9.35 39.42
CA SER A 18 10.51 8.66 38.16
C SER A 18 9.05 8.22 38.07
N LYS A 19 8.27 8.79 37.17
CA LYS A 19 6.98 8.19 36.79
C LYS A 19 7.27 6.72 36.56
N ALA A 20 6.69 5.85 37.37
CA ALA A 20 6.73 4.42 37.09
C ALA A 20 6.21 4.25 35.66
N ALA A 21 7.05 3.71 34.80
CA ALA A 21 6.64 3.44 33.43
C ALA A 21 5.37 2.58 33.51
N ASN A 22 4.30 3.03 32.85
CA ASN A 22 3.09 2.23 32.75
C ASN A 22 3.51 0.89 32.15
N PRO A 23 3.23 -0.27 32.76
CA PRO A 23 3.62 -1.56 32.18
C PRO A 23 3.05 -1.81 30.78
N TYR A 24 2.10 -0.99 30.33
CA TYR A 24 1.58 -0.98 28.95
C TYR A 24 2.28 0.04 28.03
N ASP A 25 3.15 0.90 28.54
CA ASP A 25 3.94 1.84 27.76
C ASP A 25 5.23 1.13 27.34
N ASN A 26 5.12 0.31 26.28
CA ASN A 26 6.31 -0.18 25.61
C ASN A 26 7.04 0.98 24.91
N PRO A 27 8.33 0.85 24.56
CA PRO A 27 9.09 1.91 23.90
C PRO A 27 8.38 2.44 22.65
N ASP A 28 8.56 3.74 22.33
CA ASP A 28 8.01 4.35 21.11
C ASP A 28 8.53 3.67 19.84
N THR A 29 9.73 3.07 19.93
CA THR A 29 10.30 2.25 18.87
C THR A 29 10.50 0.82 19.34
N LEU A 30 9.90 -0.11 18.61
CA LEU A 30 10.07 -1.56 18.76
C LEU A 30 11.04 -2.05 17.68
N VAL A 31 12.07 -2.79 18.05
CA VAL A 31 13.06 -3.30 17.10
C VAL A 31 12.84 -4.78 16.85
N VAL A 32 12.62 -5.12 15.59
CA VAL A 32 12.48 -6.51 15.10
C VAL A 32 13.78 -6.95 14.42
N SER A 33 14.33 -8.08 14.83
CA SER A 33 15.50 -8.67 14.19
C SER A 33 15.51 -10.19 14.30
N ARG A 34 15.64 -10.89 13.19
CA ARG A 34 15.65 -12.37 13.15
C ARG A 34 16.81 -13.00 13.90
N ASP A 35 17.93 -12.33 13.97
CA ASP A 35 19.13 -12.79 14.68
C ASP A 35 19.05 -12.65 16.21
N GLY A 36 17.97 -12.04 16.72
CA GLY A 36 17.72 -11.84 18.14
C GLY A 36 18.44 -10.61 18.73
N THR A 37 18.97 -9.71 17.90
CA THR A 37 19.56 -8.44 18.33
C THR A 37 18.51 -7.34 18.55
N GLY A 38 17.24 -7.61 18.23
CA GLY A 38 16.08 -6.77 18.54
C GLY A 38 15.28 -7.28 19.74
N GLN A 39 14.22 -6.55 20.12
CA GLN A 39 13.28 -6.98 21.16
C GLN A 39 12.42 -8.16 20.67
N PHE A 40 12.16 -8.23 19.37
CA PHE A 40 11.32 -9.24 18.73
C PHE A 40 12.05 -9.95 17.60
N ARG A 41 11.69 -11.19 17.34
CA ARG A 41 12.21 -11.97 16.21
C ARG A 41 11.30 -11.94 14.99
N THR A 42 10.01 -11.63 15.21
CA THR A 42 9.00 -11.55 14.17
C THR A 42 8.28 -10.21 14.21
N ILE A 43 7.75 -9.78 13.07
CA ILE A 43 6.98 -8.54 12.96
C ILE A 43 5.63 -8.73 13.66
N GLY A 44 5.03 -9.93 13.53
CA GLY A 44 3.78 -10.27 14.21
C GLY A 44 3.87 -10.07 15.73
N GLU A 45 4.95 -10.55 16.39
CA GLU A 45 5.16 -10.32 17.84
C GLU A 45 5.21 -8.83 18.20
N ALA A 46 5.85 -8.01 17.35
CA ALA A 46 5.91 -6.56 17.59
C ALA A 46 4.55 -5.87 17.40
N VAL A 47 3.73 -6.36 16.45
CA VAL A 47 2.37 -5.88 16.24
C VAL A 47 1.47 -6.23 17.43
N GLU A 48 1.56 -7.46 17.96
CA GLU A 48 0.72 -7.96 19.07
C GLU A 48 0.91 -7.16 20.37
N VAL A 49 2.10 -6.59 20.63
CA VAL A 49 2.34 -5.78 21.81
C VAL A 49 1.95 -4.31 21.64
N CYS A 50 1.52 -3.89 20.46
CA CYS A 50 1.01 -2.55 20.23
C CYS A 50 -0.36 -2.39 20.92
N ARG A 51 -0.50 -1.31 21.68
CA ARG A 51 -1.75 -1.02 22.39
C ARG A 51 -2.85 -0.61 21.40
N ALA A 52 -4.05 -1.09 21.61
CA ALA A 52 -5.22 -0.65 20.85
C ALA A 52 -5.53 0.84 21.06
N PHE A 53 -6.01 1.52 20.03
CA PHE A 53 -6.47 2.92 20.05
C PHE A 53 -5.42 3.91 20.58
N MET A 54 -4.18 3.76 20.11
CA MET A 54 -3.09 4.68 20.47
C MET A 54 -3.33 6.07 19.87
N GLU A 55 -3.18 7.11 20.71
CA GLU A 55 -3.16 8.50 20.27
C GLU A 55 -1.75 9.00 19.93
N TYR A 56 -0.72 8.22 20.27
CA TYR A 56 0.69 8.51 20.02
C TYR A 56 1.25 7.66 18.87
N HIS A 57 2.30 8.15 18.26
CA HIS A 57 2.98 7.47 17.16
C HIS A 57 3.88 6.33 17.68
N LYS A 58 3.83 5.18 17.04
CA LYS A 58 4.63 3.99 17.32
C LYS A 58 5.41 3.58 16.09
N VAL A 59 6.70 3.33 16.24
CA VAL A 59 7.56 2.80 15.17
C VAL A 59 7.89 1.34 15.45
N ILE A 60 7.68 0.48 14.46
CA ILE A 60 8.21 -0.88 14.39
C ILE A 60 9.37 -0.86 13.39
N TYR A 61 10.60 -0.79 13.90
CA TYR A 61 11.80 -0.82 13.08
C TYR A 61 12.23 -2.25 12.80
N VAL A 62 12.29 -2.62 11.52
CA VAL A 62 12.55 -3.99 11.08
C VAL A 62 13.93 -4.06 10.44
N LYS A 63 14.87 -4.77 11.06
CA LYS A 63 16.20 -5.00 10.51
C LYS A 63 16.14 -5.86 9.25
N ASN A 64 17.20 -5.78 8.43
CA ASN A 64 17.34 -6.59 7.24
C ASN A 64 17.16 -8.08 7.54
N GLY A 65 16.40 -8.76 6.71
CA GLY A 65 16.08 -10.18 6.85
C GLY A 65 14.87 -10.59 6.02
N VAL A 66 14.69 -11.89 5.85
CA VAL A 66 13.50 -12.45 5.20
C VAL A 66 12.56 -12.98 6.29
N TYR A 67 11.43 -12.32 6.43
CA TYR A 67 10.38 -12.62 7.41
C TYR A 67 9.25 -13.38 6.71
N LYS A 68 9.24 -14.72 6.84
CA LYS A 68 8.18 -15.55 6.26
C LYS A 68 6.99 -15.56 7.23
N GLU A 69 6.12 -14.56 7.11
CA GLU A 69 4.99 -14.33 8.01
C GLU A 69 3.75 -13.88 7.23
N LYS A 70 2.57 -14.27 7.72
CA LYS A 70 1.30 -13.63 7.38
C LYS A 70 0.97 -12.64 8.49
N ILE A 71 0.91 -11.36 8.15
CA ILE A 71 0.73 -10.30 9.13
C ILE A 71 -0.64 -9.65 8.95
N ILE A 72 -1.34 -9.43 10.05
CA ILE A 72 -2.54 -8.59 10.11
C ILE A 72 -2.24 -7.41 11.02
N ILE A 73 -2.47 -6.20 10.52
CA ILE A 73 -2.53 -5.00 11.35
C ILE A 73 -4.02 -4.77 11.64
N PRO A 74 -4.51 -5.16 12.82
CA PRO A 74 -5.94 -5.17 13.08
C PRO A 74 -6.55 -3.77 13.18
N SER A 75 -7.87 -3.68 13.02
CA SER A 75 -8.61 -2.42 12.89
C SER A 75 -8.53 -1.50 14.12
N TRP A 76 -8.19 -2.03 15.28
CA TRP A 76 -8.00 -1.24 16.51
C TRP A 76 -6.60 -0.64 16.66
N LEU A 77 -5.67 -0.95 15.74
CA LEU A 77 -4.35 -0.32 15.72
C LEU A 77 -4.36 0.91 14.82
N THR A 78 -3.73 1.97 15.32
CA THR A 78 -3.62 3.27 14.63
C THR A 78 -2.29 3.93 14.95
N ASN A 79 -1.87 4.89 14.11
CA ASN A 79 -0.64 5.67 14.29
C ASN A 79 0.65 4.80 14.36
N ILE A 80 0.74 3.77 13.54
CA ILE A 80 1.90 2.89 13.48
C ILE A 80 2.69 3.12 12.19
N GLU A 81 4.01 3.25 12.33
CA GLU A 81 4.96 3.17 11.22
C GLU A 81 5.73 1.85 11.29
N ILE A 82 5.70 1.07 10.22
CA ILE A 82 6.54 -0.13 10.03
C ILE A 82 7.64 0.25 9.06
N CYS A 83 8.86 0.39 9.57
CA CYS A 83 10.02 0.89 8.84
C CYS A 83 11.09 -0.18 8.70
N GLY A 84 11.34 -0.64 7.47
CA GLY A 84 12.46 -1.53 7.18
C GLY A 84 13.79 -0.78 7.16
N GLU A 85 14.86 -1.49 7.49
CA GLU A 85 16.23 -0.96 7.39
C GLU A 85 16.63 -0.66 5.94
N SER A 86 16.19 -1.48 4.97
CA SER A 86 16.27 -1.19 3.54
C SER A 86 15.17 -1.92 2.76
N ALA A 87 14.66 -1.27 1.72
CA ALA A 87 13.58 -1.82 0.90
C ALA A 87 13.93 -3.17 0.26
N GLU A 88 15.19 -3.35 -0.16
CA GLU A 88 15.65 -4.56 -0.88
C GLU A 88 15.96 -5.74 0.05
N LYS A 89 16.30 -5.47 1.32
CA LYS A 89 16.79 -6.50 2.23
C LYS A 89 15.88 -6.77 3.42
N THR A 90 14.89 -5.92 3.68
CA THR A 90 13.84 -6.16 4.66
C THR A 90 12.61 -6.69 3.94
N ILE A 91 12.40 -7.99 3.96
CA ILE A 91 11.42 -8.68 3.11
C ILE A 91 10.42 -9.42 3.97
N ILE A 92 9.15 -9.03 3.87
CA ILE A 92 8.01 -9.80 4.38
C ILE A 92 7.48 -10.64 3.24
N THR A 93 7.48 -11.97 3.37
CA THR A 93 7.08 -12.87 2.29
C THR A 93 6.18 -13.99 2.78
N TYR A 94 5.27 -14.42 1.91
CA TYR A 94 4.49 -15.64 2.08
C TYR A 94 4.14 -16.25 0.73
N ASP A 95 3.57 -17.46 0.71
CA ASP A 95 3.38 -18.26 -0.52
C ASP A 95 1.97 -18.83 -0.68
N ASP A 96 0.96 -18.25 -0.04
CA ASP A 96 -0.42 -18.67 -0.22
C ASP A 96 -0.97 -18.24 -1.60
N HIS A 97 -1.76 -19.11 -2.22
CA HIS A 97 -2.51 -18.82 -3.45
C HIS A 97 -3.95 -19.34 -3.36
N ALA A 98 -4.84 -18.79 -4.18
CA ALA A 98 -6.27 -19.00 -4.09
C ALA A 98 -6.71 -20.47 -4.22
N ASN A 99 -5.93 -21.31 -4.91
CA ASN A 99 -6.25 -22.70 -5.18
C ASN A 99 -5.79 -23.68 -4.07
N ILE A 100 -5.12 -23.21 -3.00
CA ILE A 100 -4.81 -24.04 -1.84
C ILE A 100 -6.13 -24.55 -1.25
N ARG A 101 -6.20 -25.86 -0.98
CA ARG A 101 -7.38 -26.45 -0.34
C ARG A 101 -7.35 -26.21 1.16
N LEU A 102 -8.45 -25.69 1.68
CA LEU A 102 -8.60 -25.50 3.12
C LEU A 102 -8.67 -26.84 3.83
N VAL A 103 -7.91 -26.96 4.91
CA VAL A 103 -7.84 -28.19 5.72
C VAL A 103 -9.25 -28.59 6.20
N GLY A 104 -9.57 -29.87 6.05
CA GLY A 104 -10.88 -30.39 6.44
C GLY A 104 -12.04 -30.08 5.48
N THR A 105 -11.76 -29.42 4.35
CA THR A 105 -12.76 -29.10 3.33
C THR A 105 -12.21 -29.33 1.92
N ASN A 106 -13.10 -29.41 0.92
CA ASN A 106 -12.70 -29.40 -0.50
C ASN A 106 -12.71 -27.99 -1.10
N GLN A 107 -12.92 -26.94 -0.29
CA GLN A 107 -13.04 -25.59 -0.78
C GLN A 107 -11.66 -24.94 -1.01
N PRO A 108 -11.46 -24.17 -2.08
CA PRO A 108 -10.25 -23.40 -2.27
C PRO A 108 -10.18 -22.26 -1.24
N MET A 109 -8.97 -21.84 -0.91
CA MET A 109 -8.72 -20.72 -0.01
C MET A 109 -9.38 -19.42 -0.51
N GLY A 110 -9.37 -19.19 -1.82
CA GLY A 110 -9.87 -17.98 -2.45
C GLY A 110 -8.93 -16.78 -2.27
N THR A 111 -9.07 -15.78 -3.12
CA THR A 111 -8.15 -14.64 -3.25
C THR A 111 -7.89 -13.92 -1.93
N PHE A 112 -8.95 -13.58 -1.20
CA PHE A 112 -8.84 -12.66 -0.05
C PHE A 112 -8.21 -13.24 1.21
N ARG A 113 -7.88 -14.53 1.23
CA ARG A 113 -7.14 -15.18 2.31
C ARG A 113 -5.66 -15.36 2.01
N THR A 114 -5.20 -15.00 0.80
CA THR A 114 -3.83 -15.29 0.35
C THR A 114 -2.81 -14.20 0.72
N TYR A 115 -3.24 -13.12 1.35
CA TYR A 115 -2.39 -11.98 1.67
C TYR A 115 -1.15 -12.37 2.47
N THR A 116 -0.06 -11.69 2.18
CA THR A 116 1.13 -11.69 3.05
C THR A 116 0.94 -10.67 4.17
N VAL A 117 0.56 -9.44 3.83
CA VAL A 117 0.24 -8.39 4.80
C VAL A 117 -1.19 -7.91 4.59
N LYS A 118 -2.00 -7.91 5.65
CA LYS A 118 -3.33 -7.31 5.67
C LYS A 118 -3.35 -6.13 6.64
N VAL A 119 -3.83 -4.97 6.18
CA VAL A 119 -3.90 -3.73 6.96
C VAL A 119 -5.35 -3.32 7.13
N GLU A 120 -5.90 -3.56 8.30
CA GLU A 120 -7.26 -3.14 8.69
C GLU A 120 -7.23 -1.85 9.53
N GLY A 121 -6.09 -1.56 10.15
CA GLY A 121 -5.86 -0.36 10.94
C GLY A 121 -5.83 0.92 10.10
N THR A 122 -6.00 2.05 10.77
CA THR A 122 -6.04 3.39 10.17
C THR A 122 -4.81 4.20 10.57
N ASP A 123 -4.34 5.14 9.73
CA ASP A 123 -3.09 5.90 9.95
C ASP A 123 -1.86 4.98 10.09
N ILE A 124 -1.75 4.02 9.20
CA ILE A 124 -0.63 3.08 9.15
C ILE A 124 0.32 3.46 8.01
N THR A 125 1.60 3.51 8.33
CA THR A 125 2.66 3.81 7.36
C THR A 125 3.64 2.65 7.24
N PHE A 126 3.97 2.29 6.00
CA PHE A 126 5.07 1.37 5.67
C PHE A 126 6.16 2.13 4.93
N LYS A 127 7.42 1.96 5.35
CA LYS A 127 8.59 2.58 4.71
C LYS A 127 9.72 1.57 4.50
N ASN A 128 10.44 1.71 3.38
CA ASN A 128 11.70 0.98 3.13
C ASN A 128 11.57 -0.54 3.31
N ILE A 129 10.52 -1.16 2.80
CA ILE A 129 10.25 -2.57 3.03
C ILE A 129 9.71 -3.25 1.77
N THR A 130 10.07 -4.51 1.57
CA THR A 130 9.45 -5.38 0.56
C THR A 130 8.31 -6.17 1.20
N ILE A 131 7.14 -6.14 0.55
CA ILE A 131 6.01 -7.03 0.82
C ILE A 131 5.82 -7.91 -0.41
N GLU A 132 5.96 -9.20 -0.25
CA GLU A 132 5.97 -10.15 -1.35
C GLU A 132 4.98 -11.29 -1.11
N ASN A 133 4.23 -11.67 -2.14
CA ASN A 133 3.66 -13.01 -2.21
C ASN A 133 4.44 -13.77 -3.29
N ASN A 134 5.26 -14.74 -2.87
CA ASN A 134 6.17 -15.48 -3.74
C ASN A 134 5.58 -16.80 -4.24
N ALA A 135 4.26 -17.01 -4.11
CA ALA A 135 3.59 -18.16 -4.69
C ALA A 135 3.89 -18.26 -6.20
N ALA A 136 4.09 -19.46 -6.68
CA ALA A 136 4.17 -19.70 -8.11
C ALA A 136 2.86 -19.25 -8.79
N ARG A 137 2.85 -19.12 -10.13
CA ARG A 137 1.67 -18.67 -10.91
C ARG A 137 0.57 -19.73 -10.92
N LEU A 138 0.03 -20.04 -9.73
CA LEU A 138 -0.97 -21.10 -9.49
C LEU A 138 -2.39 -20.54 -9.26
N GLY A 139 -2.56 -19.23 -9.40
CA GLY A 139 -3.82 -18.52 -9.17
C GLY A 139 -3.57 -17.15 -8.53
N GLN A 140 -4.63 -16.52 -8.07
CA GLN A 140 -4.55 -15.25 -7.35
C GLN A 140 -3.73 -15.41 -6.07
N ALA A 141 -2.86 -14.43 -5.79
CA ALA A 141 -1.91 -14.47 -4.68
C ALA A 141 -1.56 -13.04 -4.23
N VAL A 142 -2.26 -12.56 -3.22
CA VAL A 142 -2.18 -11.17 -2.74
C VAL A 142 -0.93 -10.99 -1.88
N ALA A 143 -0.10 -10.02 -2.19
CA ALA A 143 0.99 -9.59 -1.30
C ALA A 143 0.46 -8.60 -0.25
N LEU A 144 -0.21 -7.53 -0.69
CA LEU A 144 -0.77 -6.50 0.17
C LEU A 144 -2.28 -6.42 0.05
N HIS A 145 -2.99 -6.53 1.17
CA HIS A 145 -4.43 -6.37 1.30
C HIS A 145 -4.72 -5.21 2.26
N THR A 146 -5.35 -4.14 1.80
CA THR A 146 -5.72 -3.00 2.64
C THR A 146 -7.22 -2.91 2.84
N GLU A 147 -7.65 -2.62 4.07
CA GLU A 147 -9.05 -2.34 4.43
C GLU A 147 -9.17 -1.01 5.20
N GLY A 148 -8.08 -0.57 5.83
CA GLY A 148 -8.03 0.66 6.62
C GLY A 148 -7.99 1.92 5.77
N ASP A 149 -8.20 3.07 6.43
CA ASP A 149 -8.12 4.40 5.82
C ASP A 149 -6.80 5.09 6.17
N ARG A 150 -6.37 6.06 5.34
CA ARG A 150 -5.16 6.86 5.52
C ARG A 150 -3.88 6.03 5.64
N LEU A 151 -3.74 5.10 4.69
CA LEU A 151 -2.57 4.23 4.60
C LEU A 151 -1.51 4.85 3.71
N VAL A 152 -0.24 4.74 4.12
CA VAL A 152 0.91 5.33 3.42
C VAL A 152 1.98 4.27 3.18
N PHE A 153 2.45 4.17 1.95
CA PHE A 153 3.56 3.30 1.54
C PHE A 153 4.62 4.15 0.84
N VAL A 154 5.83 4.23 1.41
CA VAL A 154 6.93 5.04 0.88
C VAL A 154 8.16 4.18 0.65
N ASN A 155 8.74 4.25 -0.55
CA ASN A 155 9.92 3.49 -0.93
C ASN A 155 9.76 1.98 -0.60
N CYS A 156 8.56 1.44 -0.88
CA CYS A 156 8.26 0.03 -0.69
C CYS A 156 8.36 -0.75 -2.00
N ARG A 157 8.63 -2.04 -1.90
CA ARG A 157 8.56 -2.96 -3.02
C ARG A 157 7.39 -3.92 -2.80
N LEU A 158 6.43 -3.94 -3.73
CA LEU A 158 5.23 -4.77 -3.65
C LEU A 158 5.31 -5.79 -4.78
N LEU A 159 5.66 -7.02 -4.43
CA LEU A 159 6.05 -8.06 -5.36
C LEU A 159 5.04 -9.21 -5.37
N GLY A 160 4.60 -9.61 -6.55
CA GLY A 160 3.67 -10.72 -6.70
C GLY A 160 3.47 -11.12 -8.15
N ASN A 161 2.38 -11.83 -8.39
CA ASN A 161 1.94 -12.26 -9.70
C ASN A 161 0.52 -11.75 -9.98
N GLN A 162 -0.48 -12.63 -10.10
CA GLN A 162 -1.87 -12.20 -10.24
C GLN A 162 -2.39 -11.65 -8.90
N ASP A 163 -3.04 -10.48 -8.94
CA ASP A 163 -3.69 -9.86 -7.78
C ASP A 163 -2.70 -9.42 -6.67
N THR A 164 -1.55 -8.82 -7.00
CA THR A 164 -0.51 -8.44 -6.04
C THR A 164 -1.01 -7.51 -4.94
N ILE A 165 -1.76 -6.45 -5.29
CA ILE A 165 -2.29 -5.45 -4.35
C ILE A 165 -3.81 -5.41 -4.44
N TYR A 166 -4.47 -5.74 -3.33
CA TYR A 166 -5.90 -5.49 -3.14
C TYR A 166 -6.11 -4.28 -2.24
N THR A 167 -6.78 -3.26 -2.74
CA THR A 167 -7.21 -2.10 -1.96
C THR A 167 -8.71 -2.23 -1.68
N GLY A 168 -9.04 -2.79 -0.51
CA GLY A 168 -10.42 -3.04 -0.07
C GLY A 168 -11.15 -1.76 0.36
N THR A 169 -12.33 -1.91 0.86
CA THR A 169 -13.21 -0.88 1.46
C THR A 169 -13.37 0.41 0.65
N PRO A 170 -14.53 0.61 -0.01
CA PRO A 170 -14.82 1.82 -0.76
C PRO A 170 -14.65 3.09 0.09
N GLY A 171 -14.07 4.14 -0.50
CA GLY A 171 -13.90 5.42 0.16
C GLY A 171 -12.73 5.53 1.14
N THR A 172 -12.01 4.43 1.40
CA THR A 172 -10.72 4.51 2.10
C THR A 172 -9.63 5.06 1.19
N ARG A 173 -8.60 5.68 1.80
CA ARG A 173 -7.53 6.39 1.11
C ARG A 173 -6.20 5.70 1.32
N VAL A 174 -5.52 5.43 0.20
CA VAL A 174 -4.22 4.76 0.21
C VAL A 174 -3.23 5.56 -0.65
N TYR A 175 -2.08 5.87 -0.11
CA TYR A 175 -1.03 6.63 -0.78
C TYR A 175 0.24 5.80 -0.96
N PHE A 176 0.69 5.70 -2.20
CA PHE A 176 1.95 5.04 -2.56
C PHE A 176 2.90 6.09 -3.16
N LYS A 177 4.11 6.19 -2.62
CA LYS A 177 5.14 7.12 -3.11
C LYS A 177 6.47 6.40 -3.31
N ASP A 178 7.10 6.65 -4.45
CA ASP A 178 8.42 6.10 -4.79
C ASP A 178 8.49 4.55 -4.68
N CYS A 179 7.35 3.88 -4.89
CA CYS A 179 7.26 2.43 -4.75
C CYS A 179 7.58 1.71 -6.06
N TYR A 180 8.12 0.49 -5.94
CA TYR A 180 8.22 -0.47 -7.02
C TYR A 180 7.11 -1.53 -6.87
N ILE A 181 6.27 -1.65 -7.88
CA ILE A 181 5.10 -2.54 -7.86
C ILE A 181 5.16 -3.45 -9.08
N GLU A 182 5.11 -4.76 -8.88
CA GLU A 182 5.12 -5.71 -9.99
C GLU A 182 4.03 -6.78 -9.89
N GLY A 183 3.63 -7.28 -11.06
CA GLY A 183 2.69 -8.38 -11.14
C GLY A 183 2.44 -8.86 -12.56
N THR A 184 1.48 -9.77 -12.71
CA THR A 184 1.09 -10.33 -14.01
C THR A 184 -0.28 -9.85 -14.47
N THR A 185 -1.36 -10.23 -13.77
CA THR A 185 -2.74 -9.95 -14.14
C THR A 185 -3.45 -9.22 -13.03
N ASP A 186 -4.14 -8.10 -13.35
CA ASP A 186 -4.97 -7.35 -12.40
C ASP A 186 -4.24 -7.04 -11.09
N PHE A 187 -2.93 -6.78 -11.20
CA PHE A 187 -2.06 -6.79 -10.03
C PHE A 187 -2.21 -5.57 -9.11
N ILE A 188 -3.07 -4.61 -9.49
CA ILE A 188 -3.56 -3.54 -8.62
C ILE A 188 -5.09 -3.52 -8.77
N PHE A 189 -5.83 -3.97 -7.75
CA PHE A 189 -7.27 -4.13 -7.86
C PHE A 189 -8.02 -3.75 -6.58
N GLY A 190 -9.31 -3.43 -6.70
CA GLY A 190 -10.17 -3.09 -5.57
C GLY A 190 -10.94 -1.77 -5.73
N PRO A 191 -11.74 -1.40 -4.70
CA PRO A 191 -12.66 -0.26 -4.74
C PRO A 191 -12.15 1.04 -4.10
N SER A 192 -11.01 1.04 -3.39
CA SER A 192 -10.52 2.21 -2.63
C SER A 192 -10.13 3.39 -3.54
N THR A 193 -10.00 4.56 -2.96
CA THR A 193 -9.32 5.70 -3.56
C THR A 193 -7.83 5.59 -3.28
N ALA A 194 -7.01 5.36 -4.31
CA ALA A 194 -5.57 5.21 -4.16
C ALA A 194 -4.80 6.16 -5.09
N TRP A 195 -3.78 6.83 -4.53
CA TRP A 195 -2.87 7.70 -5.26
C TRP A 195 -1.47 7.06 -5.32
N PHE A 196 -0.97 6.91 -6.53
CA PHE A 196 0.38 6.41 -6.80
C PHE A 196 1.23 7.58 -7.34
N GLU A 197 2.23 8.01 -6.55
CA GLU A 197 3.13 9.10 -6.90
C GLU A 197 4.52 8.57 -7.18
N ASN A 198 5.05 8.89 -8.38
CA ASN A 198 6.42 8.57 -8.77
C ASN A 198 6.77 7.06 -8.62
N CYS A 199 5.79 6.16 -8.81
CA CYS A 199 5.98 4.73 -8.68
C CYS A 199 6.45 4.09 -10.00
N THR A 200 7.24 3.01 -9.90
CA THR A 200 7.51 2.12 -11.02
C THR A 200 6.52 0.96 -11.00
N ILE A 201 5.76 0.81 -12.08
CA ILE A 201 4.75 -0.24 -12.26
C ILE A 201 5.26 -1.21 -13.30
N HIS A 202 5.58 -2.44 -12.88
CA HIS A 202 6.28 -3.41 -13.73
C HIS A 202 5.41 -4.62 -14.09
N SER A 203 5.12 -4.79 -15.37
CA SER A 203 4.34 -5.91 -15.89
C SER A 203 5.22 -7.11 -16.21
N LYS A 204 4.96 -8.25 -15.59
CA LYS A 204 5.73 -9.49 -15.76
C LYS A 204 5.15 -10.41 -16.82
N GLN A 205 4.01 -10.06 -17.42
CA GLN A 205 3.27 -10.85 -18.42
C GLN A 205 2.35 -9.97 -19.25
N ASP A 206 2.05 -10.41 -20.46
CA ASP A 206 0.99 -9.84 -21.30
C ASP A 206 -0.35 -10.01 -20.58
N SER A 207 -0.95 -8.92 -20.08
CA SER A 207 -2.21 -8.92 -19.32
C SER A 207 -2.68 -7.50 -18.98
N TYR A 208 -3.11 -7.26 -17.74
CA TYR A 208 -3.74 -6.01 -17.28
C TYR A 208 -3.05 -5.50 -16.02
N VAL A 209 -2.78 -4.19 -15.96
CA VAL A 209 -2.21 -3.55 -14.77
C VAL A 209 -3.27 -3.43 -13.69
N THR A 210 -4.39 -2.78 -13.98
CA THR A 210 -5.42 -2.48 -12.99
C THR A 210 -6.73 -3.22 -13.24
N ALA A 211 -7.42 -3.57 -12.15
CA ALA A 211 -8.79 -4.07 -12.12
C ALA A 211 -9.58 -3.32 -11.04
N ALA A 212 -9.85 -2.04 -11.28
CA ALA A 212 -10.58 -1.20 -10.35
C ALA A 212 -12.05 -1.65 -10.21
N SER A 213 -12.63 -1.42 -9.03
CA SER A 213 -14.03 -1.69 -8.74
C SER A 213 -14.70 -0.53 -8.00
N THR A 214 -14.24 0.68 -8.25
CA THR A 214 -14.73 1.92 -7.64
C THR A 214 -16.26 2.02 -7.78
N PRO A 215 -17.02 2.21 -6.70
CA PRO A 215 -18.48 2.39 -6.77
C PRO A 215 -18.90 3.68 -7.47
N ASN A 216 -20.18 3.78 -7.82
CA ASN A 216 -20.73 4.93 -8.51
C ASN A 216 -20.71 6.23 -7.68
N ASP A 217 -20.87 6.11 -6.38
CA ASP A 217 -20.91 7.22 -5.41
C ASP A 217 -19.53 7.67 -4.94
N VAL A 218 -18.45 6.95 -5.31
CA VAL A 218 -17.07 7.33 -5.03
C VAL A 218 -16.48 8.08 -6.23
N VAL A 219 -16.09 9.32 -6.02
CA VAL A 219 -15.65 10.23 -7.11
C VAL A 219 -14.36 9.76 -7.76
N TYR A 220 -13.36 9.39 -6.97
CA TYR A 220 -12.04 8.98 -7.43
C TYR A 220 -11.71 7.55 -7.01
N GLY A 221 -11.14 6.78 -7.93
CA GLY A 221 -10.55 5.46 -7.64
C GLY A 221 -9.03 5.54 -7.68
N TYR A 222 -8.40 4.94 -8.67
CA TYR A 222 -6.94 4.92 -8.83
C TYR A 222 -6.45 6.11 -9.62
N VAL A 223 -5.48 6.83 -9.06
CA VAL A 223 -4.76 7.93 -9.73
C VAL A 223 -3.26 7.61 -9.73
N PHE A 224 -2.69 7.45 -10.91
CA PHE A 224 -1.25 7.30 -11.12
C PHE A 224 -0.71 8.63 -11.62
N ASN A 225 0.16 9.28 -10.85
CA ASN A 225 0.80 10.53 -11.20
C ASN A 225 2.31 10.37 -11.24
N ASN A 226 2.95 10.87 -12.31
CA ASN A 226 4.39 10.77 -12.54
C ASN A 226 4.95 9.34 -12.47
N CYS A 227 4.13 8.32 -12.69
CA CYS A 227 4.56 6.93 -12.64
C CYS A 227 5.24 6.49 -13.92
N ARG A 228 6.10 5.46 -13.81
CA ARG A 228 6.76 4.84 -14.94
C ARG A 228 6.26 3.40 -15.11
N LEU A 229 5.67 3.11 -16.26
CA LEU A 229 5.20 1.77 -16.62
C LEU A 229 6.27 1.05 -17.43
N THR A 230 6.75 -0.08 -16.92
CA THR A 230 7.80 -0.92 -17.49
C THR A 230 7.31 -2.35 -17.63
N ALA A 231 8.06 -3.19 -18.36
CA ALA A 231 7.72 -4.59 -18.49
C ALA A 231 8.97 -5.47 -18.56
N ALA A 232 8.79 -6.74 -18.24
CA ALA A 232 9.81 -7.77 -18.43
C ALA A 232 10.10 -7.98 -19.93
N GLU A 233 11.25 -8.55 -20.23
CA GLU A 233 11.64 -8.89 -21.60
C GLU A 233 10.58 -9.79 -22.26
N GLY A 234 10.23 -9.50 -23.52
CA GLY A 234 9.23 -10.25 -24.29
C GLY A 234 7.77 -9.88 -23.99
N VAL A 235 7.48 -9.06 -22.98
CA VAL A 235 6.13 -8.57 -22.68
C VAL A 235 5.79 -7.38 -23.58
N THR A 236 4.72 -7.50 -24.37
CA THR A 236 4.38 -6.53 -25.42
C THR A 236 2.90 -6.17 -25.52
N LYS A 237 2.02 -6.84 -24.76
CA LYS A 237 0.55 -6.71 -24.87
C LYS A 237 -0.09 -6.49 -23.51
N VAL A 238 0.17 -5.33 -22.92
CA VAL A 238 -0.37 -4.97 -21.59
C VAL A 238 -1.43 -3.88 -21.74
N TYR A 239 -2.57 -4.06 -21.11
CA TYR A 239 -3.59 -3.03 -20.95
C TYR A 239 -3.34 -2.24 -19.65
N LEU A 240 -3.64 -0.94 -19.67
CA LEU A 240 -3.61 -0.08 -18.48
C LEU A 240 -4.60 -0.56 -17.42
N GLY A 241 -5.72 -1.16 -17.87
CA GLY A 241 -6.68 -1.76 -16.97
C GLY A 241 -7.94 -2.28 -17.64
N ARG A 242 -8.74 -2.95 -16.79
CA ARG A 242 -10.09 -3.42 -17.10
C ARG A 242 -11.03 -3.26 -15.91
N PRO A 243 -12.32 -2.93 -16.08
CA PRO A 243 -13.23 -2.66 -14.97
C PRO A 243 -13.73 -3.95 -14.34
N TRP A 244 -13.27 -4.28 -13.13
CA TRP A 244 -13.78 -5.44 -12.39
C TRP A 244 -15.26 -5.27 -12.01
N ARG A 245 -15.69 -4.01 -11.75
CA ARG A 245 -17.09 -3.65 -11.54
C ARG A 245 -17.46 -2.45 -12.39
N PRO A 246 -18.77 -2.24 -12.68
CA PRO A 246 -19.25 -0.99 -13.26
C PRO A 246 -18.74 0.22 -12.46
N TYR A 247 -18.59 1.38 -13.14
CA TYR A 247 -18.11 2.65 -12.58
C TYR A 247 -16.64 2.67 -12.13
N ALA A 248 -15.89 1.60 -12.36
CA ALA A 248 -14.45 1.57 -12.08
C ALA A 248 -13.75 2.84 -12.56
N TYR A 249 -12.92 3.43 -11.70
CA TYR A 249 -12.18 4.65 -12.02
C TYR A 249 -10.67 4.38 -12.00
N THR A 250 -9.99 4.72 -13.09
CA THR A 250 -8.53 4.71 -13.16
C THR A 250 -8.03 5.85 -14.04
N LEU A 251 -7.11 6.64 -13.54
CA LEU A 251 -6.45 7.73 -14.25
C LEU A 251 -4.94 7.53 -14.24
N PHE A 252 -4.33 7.59 -15.43
CA PHE A 252 -2.88 7.76 -15.58
C PHE A 252 -2.61 9.19 -16.06
N MET A 253 -1.85 9.97 -15.28
CA MET A 253 -1.49 11.34 -15.61
C MET A 253 0.00 11.61 -15.43
N ASN A 254 0.59 12.33 -16.39
CA ASN A 254 2.01 12.67 -16.42
C ASN A 254 2.95 11.43 -16.38
N CYS A 255 2.45 10.26 -16.72
CA CYS A 255 3.20 9.00 -16.64
C CYS A 255 4.06 8.76 -17.87
N GLU A 256 5.11 7.96 -17.70
CA GLU A 256 5.90 7.40 -18.79
C GLU A 256 5.38 5.98 -19.10
N LEU A 257 4.75 5.80 -20.27
CA LEU A 257 4.17 4.54 -20.70
C LEU A 257 5.11 3.84 -21.69
N GLY A 258 5.61 2.65 -21.30
CA GLY A 258 6.50 1.85 -22.14
C GLY A 258 5.79 1.25 -23.36
N ALA A 259 6.57 0.76 -24.33
CA ALA A 259 6.09 0.20 -25.59
C ALA A 259 5.20 -1.05 -25.46
N HIS A 260 5.22 -1.69 -24.30
CA HIS A 260 4.39 -2.86 -23.98
C HIS A 260 2.89 -2.52 -23.84
N ILE A 261 2.53 -1.24 -23.65
CA ILE A 261 1.13 -0.83 -23.57
C ILE A 261 0.48 -0.89 -24.94
N VAL A 262 -0.57 -1.70 -25.05
CA VAL A 262 -1.31 -1.88 -26.31
C VAL A 262 -1.95 -0.56 -26.78
N PRO A 263 -2.10 -0.33 -28.10
CA PRO A 263 -2.69 0.90 -28.61
C PRO A 263 -4.10 1.21 -28.08
N ALA A 264 -4.92 0.17 -27.84
CA ALA A 264 -6.26 0.35 -27.23
C ALA A 264 -6.21 0.86 -25.79
N GLY A 265 -5.12 0.62 -25.07
CA GLY A 265 -4.89 1.05 -23.70
C GLY A 265 -5.77 0.36 -22.67
N TRP A 266 -7.05 0.21 -22.94
CA TRP A 266 -8.08 -0.25 -22.00
C TRP A 266 -8.88 -1.44 -22.57
N HIS A 267 -9.36 -2.30 -21.67
CA HIS A 267 -10.18 -3.45 -22.00
C HIS A 267 -11.51 -3.41 -21.22
N ASN A 268 -12.61 -3.79 -21.82
CA ASN A 268 -13.97 -3.70 -21.23
C ASN A 268 -14.40 -4.91 -20.39
N TRP A 269 -13.47 -5.82 -20.07
CA TRP A 269 -13.75 -7.12 -19.40
C TRP A 269 -14.68 -8.05 -20.22
N GLY A 270 -14.72 -7.91 -21.54
CA GLY A 270 -15.67 -8.65 -22.40
C GLY A 270 -17.13 -8.26 -22.21
N LYS A 271 -17.41 -7.07 -21.64
CA LYS A 271 -18.76 -6.55 -21.36
C LYS A 271 -18.90 -5.14 -21.93
N THR A 272 -19.69 -4.98 -22.98
CA THR A 272 -19.96 -3.68 -23.61
C THR A 272 -20.69 -2.69 -22.68
N SER A 273 -21.48 -3.18 -21.70
CA SER A 273 -22.08 -2.32 -20.70
C SER A 273 -21.06 -1.56 -19.82
N ASN A 274 -19.85 -2.12 -19.65
CA ASN A 274 -18.79 -1.44 -18.90
C ASN A 274 -18.27 -0.20 -19.65
N GLU A 275 -18.38 -0.16 -20.99
CA GLU A 275 -17.94 0.98 -21.79
C GLU A 275 -18.78 2.25 -21.51
N GLN A 276 -20.00 2.07 -21.02
CA GLN A 276 -20.91 3.17 -20.68
C GLN A 276 -20.69 3.70 -19.26
N THR A 277 -20.08 2.93 -18.38
CA THR A 277 -19.99 3.25 -16.96
C THR A 277 -18.56 3.41 -16.44
N ALA A 278 -17.58 2.75 -17.06
CA ALA A 278 -16.18 2.85 -16.63
C ALA A 278 -15.63 4.26 -16.83
N ARG A 279 -14.90 4.75 -15.84
CA ARG A 279 -14.30 6.09 -15.80
C ARG A 279 -12.79 5.96 -15.98
N TYR A 280 -12.37 5.63 -17.21
CA TYR A 280 -10.97 5.40 -17.55
C TYR A 280 -10.38 6.59 -18.30
N LEU A 281 -9.34 7.17 -17.69
CA LEU A 281 -8.87 8.51 -17.99
C LEU A 281 -7.35 8.53 -18.21
N GLU A 282 -6.91 9.42 -19.08
CA GLU A 282 -5.49 9.71 -19.30
C GLU A 282 -5.27 11.22 -19.43
N TYR A 283 -4.07 11.68 -19.02
CA TYR A 283 -3.65 13.05 -19.21
C TYR A 283 -2.14 13.18 -19.33
N ASN A 284 -1.66 13.86 -20.38
CA ASN A 284 -0.26 14.27 -20.55
C ASN A 284 0.77 13.13 -20.32
N ASN A 285 0.43 11.90 -20.67
CA ASN A 285 1.36 10.79 -20.63
C ASN A 285 2.37 10.88 -21.78
N LYS A 286 3.58 10.34 -21.58
CA LYS A 286 4.67 10.30 -22.55
C LYS A 286 5.20 8.88 -22.75
N GLY A 287 6.07 8.70 -23.71
CA GLY A 287 6.66 7.41 -24.07
C GLY A 287 5.91 6.71 -25.19
N SER A 288 6.45 5.60 -25.68
CA SER A 288 5.94 4.89 -26.86
C SER A 288 4.55 4.29 -26.68
N GLY A 289 4.16 3.95 -25.43
CA GLY A 289 2.82 3.47 -25.09
C GLY A 289 1.77 4.55 -24.92
N ALA A 290 2.14 5.84 -24.97
CA ALA A 290 1.24 6.96 -24.72
C ALA A 290 0.48 7.47 -25.95
N ASN A 291 0.65 6.84 -27.12
CA ASN A 291 -0.09 7.24 -28.33
C ASN A 291 -1.58 6.91 -28.19
N THR A 292 -2.42 7.95 -28.16
CA THR A 292 -3.86 7.82 -27.93
C THR A 292 -4.70 7.67 -29.19
N ALA A 293 -4.10 7.70 -30.40
CA ALA A 293 -4.82 7.67 -31.67
C ALA A 293 -5.71 6.41 -31.86
N LYS A 294 -5.37 5.31 -31.16
CA LYS A 294 -6.13 4.04 -31.19
C LYS A 294 -6.62 3.61 -29.81
N ARG A 295 -6.74 4.55 -28.86
CA ARG A 295 -7.31 4.26 -27.53
C ARG A 295 -8.76 3.82 -27.66
N ALA A 296 -9.21 2.99 -26.74
CA ALA A 296 -10.61 2.59 -26.62
C ALA A 296 -11.50 3.84 -26.63
N ALA A 297 -12.47 3.88 -27.54
CA ALA A 297 -13.29 5.09 -27.79
C ALA A 297 -14.09 5.55 -26.56
N TRP A 298 -14.35 4.65 -25.60
CA TRP A 298 -15.04 4.91 -24.36
C TRP A 298 -14.13 5.40 -23.23
N SER A 299 -12.81 5.42 -23.42
CA SER A 299 -11.89 6.08 -22.49
C SER A 299 -11.76 7.57 -22.83
N LYS A 300 -11.33 8.38 -21.87
CA LYS A 300 -11.30 9.83 -22.03
C LYS A 300 -9.90 10.39 -21.81
N GLN A 301 -9.51 11.28 -22.71
CA GLN A 301 -8.37 12.17 -22.50
C GLN A 301 -8.86 13.43 -21.76
N LEU A 302 -8.29 13.73 -20.58
CA LEU A 302 -8.67 14.91 -19.83
C LEU A 302 -8.16 16.18 -20.52
N THR A 303 -8.95 17.24 -20.44
CA THR A 303 -8.49 18.59 -20.74
C THR A 303 -7.57 19.11 -19.63
N LYS A 304 -6.76 20.15 -19.91
CA LYS A 304 -5.93 20.82 -18.90
C LYS A 304 -6.75 21.32 -17.72
N LYS A 305 -7.98 21.82 -17.96
CA LYS A 305 -8.89 22.31 -16.90
C LYS A 305 -9.37 21.17 -16.00
N GLU A 306 -9.72 20.02 -16.56
CA GLU A 306 -10.14 18.85 -15.79
C GLU A 306 -8.97 18.26 -15.00
N ALA A 307 -7.80 18.10 -15.64
CA ALA A 307 -6.61 17.59 -14.97
C ALA A 307 -6.15 18.45 -13.80
N ALA A 308 -6.31 19.78 -13.90
CA ALA A 308 -5.98 20.72 -12.83
C ALA A 308 -6.84 20.53 -11.57
N GLN A 309 -7.99 19.86 -11.67
CA GLN A 309 -8.84 19.52 -10.52
C GLN A 309 -8.40 18.22 -9.84
N VAL A 310 -7.58 17.41 -10.48
CA VAL A 310 -7.08 16.15 -9.91
C VAL A 310 -5.80 16.44 -9.13
N THR A 311 -5.95 16.98 -7.95
CA THR A 311 -4.87 17.19 -6.98
C THR A 311 -4.99 16.18 -5.86
N LEU A 312 -3.88 15.89 -5.17
CA LEU A 312 -3.89 14.99 -4.02
C LEU A 312 -4.93 15.40 -2.97
N GLU A 313 -5.03 16.72 -2.71
CA GLU A 313 -6.02 17.29 -1.80
C GLU A 313 -7.46 17.00 -2.25
N ASN A 314 -7.79 17.25 -3.52
CA ASN A 314 -9.14 17.01 -4.03
C ASN A 314 -9.50 15.51 -4.07
N VAL A 315 -8.53 14.65 -4.42
CA VAL A 315 -8.72 13.20 -4.50
C VAL A 315 -8.94 12.60 -3.12
N PHE A 316 -8.23 13.08 -2.10
CA PHE A 316 -8.37 12.59 -0.73
C PHE A 316 -9.32 13.40 0.13
N LYS A 317 -10.04 14.35 -0.46
CA LYS A 317 -11.07 15.12 0.23
C LYS A 317 -12.29 14.26 0.51
N THR A 318 -12.47 13.92 1.77
CA THR A 318 -13.67 13.25 2.29
C THR A 318 -14.24 14.09 3.44
N SER A 319 -14.98 13.50 4.37
CA SER A 319 -15.42 14.17 5.60
C SER A 319 -14.26 14.70 6.47
N SER A 320 -13.04 14.17 6.29
CA SER A 320 -11.82 14.66 6.92
C SER A 320 -10.79 15.03 5.84
N ASN A 321 -10.25 16.25 5.90
CA ASN A 321 -9.12 16.62 5.07
C ASN A 321 -7.88 15.84 5.54
N TRP A 322 -7.37 14.97 4.69
CA TRP A 322 -6.15 14.24 4.97
C TRP A 322 -5.20 14.38 3.78
N ILE A 323 -3.99 14.80 4.07
CA ILE A 323 -2.88 14.81 3.13
C ILE A 323 -1.76 13.98 3.77
N PRO A 324 -1.22 12.96 3.08
CA PRO A 324 -0.15 12.14 3.61
C PRO A 324 1.06 13.00 3.99
N ALA A 325 1.50 12.90 5.23
CA ALA A 325 2.77 13.46 5.66
C ALA A 325 3.90 12.53 5.18
N VAL A 326 4.56 12.90 4.10
CA VAL A 326 5.71 12.16 3.54
C VAL A 326 6.91 13.10 3.57
N ASN A 327 7.65 13.03 4.66
CA ASN A 327 8.96 13.66 4.80
C ASN A 327 10.04 12.67 4.38
#